data_dd48a6256094610927aa70a54bfef01a
#
_entry.id   dd48a6256094610927aa70a54bfef01a
#
_cell.length_a   1.000
_cell.length_b   1.000
_cell.length_c   1.000
_cell.angle_alpha   90.00
_cell.angle_beta   90.00
_cell.angle_gamma   90.00
#
_symmetry.space_group_name_H-M   'P 1'
#
loop_
_entity.id
_entity.type
_entity.pdbx_description
1 polymer ?
#
loop_
_entity_poly.entity_id
_entity_poly.type
_entity_poly.pdbx_seq_one_letter_code
_entity_poly.pdbx_strand_id
1 'polypeptide(L)' 'NGQITNLKFEKPTILFSRTGKWEIMIDDFQCILNPKDTISIPINSNVNIKINENEDCYLNCVTQI' A
#
# COMPACT_ATOMS: atom_id res chain seq x y z
N ASN A 1 -10.11 -6.90 -12.23
CA ASN A 1 -10.10 -6.99 -11.16
C ASN A 1 -9.58 -6.04 -10.08
N GLY A 2 -9.96 -4.89 -9.89
CA GLY A 2 -9.46 -3.98 -8.90
C GLY A 2 -10.15 -4.13 -7.57
N GLN A 3 -9.72 -5.10 -6.80
CA GLN A 3 -10.22 -5.22 -5.44
C GLN A 3 -9.56 -4.14 -4.58
N ILE A 4 -10.37 -3.35 -3.91
CA ILE A 4 -9.88 -2.28 -3.04
C ILE A 4 -9.95 -2.75 -1.60
N THR A 5 -8.84 -2.60 -0.89
CA THR A 5 -8.75 -2.90 0.52
C THR A 5 -8.51 -1.62 1.30
N ASN A 6 -9.32 -1.38 2.32
CA ASN A 6 -9.16 -0.22 3.19
C ASN A 6 -8.51 -0.66 4.49
N LEU A 7 -7.43 0.03 4.86
CA LEU A 7 -6.67 -0.27 6.05
C LEU A 7 -6.43 1.00 6.85
N LYS A 8 -6.23 0.82 8.15
CA LYS A 8 -5.84 1.92 9.02
C LYS A 8 -4.81 1.38 10.00
N PHE A 9 -3.67 2.04 10.07
CA PHE A 9 -2.57 1.60 10.91
C PHE A 9 -2.43 2.51 12.12
N GLU A 10 -2.31 1.91 13.29
CA GLU A 10 -2.15 2.65 14.52
C GLU A 10 -0.68 2.90 14.86
N LYS A 11 0.22 2.31 14.10
CA LYS A 11 1.67 2.45 14.28
C LYS A 11 2.30 2.81 12.94
N PRO A 12 3.48 3.45 12.97
CA PRO A 12 4.17 3.75 11.71
C PRO A 12 4.39 2.47 10.92
N THR A 13 4.10 2.53 9.64
CA THR A 13 4.12 1.36 8.78
C THR A 13 4.82 1.70 7.48
N ILE A 14 5.53 0.73 6.93
CA ILE A 14 6.15 0.85 5.61
C ILE A 14 5.57 -0.24 4.73
N LEU A 15 5.11 0.15 3.56
CA LEU A 15 4.66 -0.79 2.55
C LEU A 15 5.76 -0.94 1.50
N PHE A 16 6.02 -2.18 1.12
CA PHE A 16 7.04 -2.51 0.14
C PHE A 16 6.43 -3.44 -0.90
N SER A 17 6.47 -3.02 -2.17
CA SER A 17 5.99 -3.87 -3.26
C SER A 17 7.09 -4.83 -3.67
N ARG A 18 6.89 -6.12 -3.42
CA ARG A 18 7.80 -7.13 -3.93
C ARG A 18 7.59 -7.35 -5.41
N THR A 19 6.32 -7.46 -5.80
CA THR A 19 5.95 -7.62 -7.21
C THR A 19 4.64 -6.87 -7.45
N GLY A 20 4.46 -6.43 -8.68
CA GLY A 20 3.23 -5.80 -9.11
C GLY A 20 3.18 -4.30 -8.81
N LYS A 21 2.25 -3.66 -9.47
CA LYS A 21 1.99 -2.24 -9.25
C LYS A 21 0.76 -2.09 -8.37
N TRP A 22 0.85 -1.20 -7.41
CA TRP A 22 -0.22 -0.96 -6.46
C TRP A 22 -0.63 0.50 -6.50
N GLU A 23 -1.93 0.73 -6.54
CA GLU A 23 -2.46 2.08 -6.35
C GLU A 23 -2.71 2.27 -4.87
N ILE A 24 -2.03 3.23 -4.29
CA ILE A 24 -2.11 3.50 -2.85
C ILE A 24 -2.70 4.89 -2.67
N MET A 25 -3.77 4.99 -1.90
CA MET A 25 -4.34 6.27 -1.52
C MET A 25 -4.24 6.41 0.00
N ILE A 26 -3.53 7.43 0.44
CA ILE A 26 -3.36 7.75 1.85
C ILE A 26 -4.12 9.04 2.11
N ASP A 27 -5.25 8.94 2.81
CA ASP A 27 -6.18 10.04 2.95
C ASP A 27 -6.54 10.59 1.57
N ASP A 28 -6.11 11.80 1.22
CA ASP A 28 -6.36 12.39 -0.09
C ASP A 28 -5.17 12.30 -1.04
N PHE A 29 -4.08 11.68 -0.62
CA PHE A 29 -2.89 11.57 -1.42
C PHE A 29 -2.86 10.24 -2.16
N GLN A 30 -2.69 10.29 -3.47
CA GLN A 30 -2.67 9.10 -4.31
C GLN A 30 -1.29 8.92 -4.93
N CYS A 31 -0.81 7.68 -4.94
CA CYS A 31 0.46 7.36 -5.57
C CYS A 31 0.44 5.95 -6.14
N ILE A 32 1.40 5.67 -7.00
CA ILE A 32 1.60 4.34 -7.56
C ILE A 32 2.86 3.76 -6.93
N LEU A 33 2.73 2.57 -6.38
CA LEU A 33 3.86 1.84 -5.83
C LEU A 33 4.31 0.81 -6.85
N ASN A 34 5.44 1.06 -7.48
CA ASN A 34 6.01 0.15 -8.47
C ASN A 34 6.76 -0.98 -7.78
N PRO A 35 7.08 -2.07 -8.51
CA PRO A 35 7.86 -3.16 -7.92
C PRO A 35 9.14 -2.63 -7.28
N LYS A 36 9.39 -3.07 -6.06
CA LYS A 36 10.56 -2.72 -5.25
C LYS A 36 10.52 -1.31 -4.67
N ASP A 37 9.42 -0.59 -4.86
CA ASP A 37 9.25 0.70 -4.21
C ASP A 37 8.75 0.52 -2.78
N THR A 38 9.03 1.51 -1.95
CA THR A 38 8.52 1.58 -0.58
C THR A 38 7.79 2.89 -0.35
N ILE A 39 6.86 2.86 0.58
CA ILE A 39 6.18 4.07 1.00
C ILE A 39 5.91 4.00 2.50
N SER A 40 6.13 5.14 3.18
CA SER A 40 5.84 5.26 4.61
C SER A 40 4.40 5.68 4.81
N ILE A 41 3.73 5.01 5.73
CA ILE A 41 2.33 5.30 6.05
C ILE A 41 2.28 5.97 7.41
N PRO A 42 1.78 7.21 7.49
CA PRO A 42 1.62 7.87 8.79
C PRO A 42 0.57 7.14 9.65
N ILE A 43 0.71 7.26 10.94
CA ILE A 43 -0.25 6.65 11.86
C ILE A 43 -1.63 7.29 11.67
N ASN A 44 -2.66 6.48 11.87
CA ASN A 44 -4.06 6.91 11.82
C ASN A 44 -4.52 7.45 10.47
N SER A 45 -3.76 7.17 9.41
CA SER A 45 -4.19 7.53 8.07
C SER A 45 -5.12 6.46 7.52
N ASN A 46 -6.07 6.87 6.70
CA ASN A 46 -6.89 5.93 5.95
C ASN A 46 -6.14 5.55 4.67
N VAL A 47 -5.92 4.26 4.49
CA VAL A 47 -5.15 3.77 3.36
C VAL A 47 -6.04 2.87 2.51
N ASN A 48 -6.16 3.20 1.24
CA ASN A 48 -6.84 2.34 0.27
C ASN A 48 -5.78 1.75 -0.66
N ILE A 49 -5.81 0.45 -0.81
CA ILE A 49 -4.85 -0.27 -1.62
C ILE A 49 -5.60 -1.00 -2.72
N LYS A 50 -5.18 -0.80 -3.95
CA LYS A 50 -5.79 -1.44 -5.11
C LYS A 50 -4.71 -2.06 -5.96
N ILE A 51 -4.95 -3.30 -6.39
CA ILE A 51 -4.07 -3.99 -7.31
C ILE A 51 -4.34 -3.48 -8.71
N ASN A 52 -3.28 -3.09 -9.41
CA ASN A 52 -3.40 -2.46 -10.72
C ASN A 52 -3.09 -3.43 -11.86
N GLU A 53 -2.84 -4.69 -11.56
CA GLU A 53 -2.49 -5.68 -12.57
C GLU A 53 -3.18 -6.99 -12.31
N ASN A 54 -3.25 -7.83 -13.36
CA ASN A 54 -3.86 -9.16 -13.27
C ASN A 54 -2.85 -10.25 -12.94
N GLU A 55 -1.68 -9.89 -12.44
CA GLU A 55 -0.63 -10.83 -12.09
C GLU A 55 -0.59 -11.04 -10.59
N ASP A 56 0.15 -12.07 -10.18
CA ASP A 56 0.39 -12.25 -8.76
C ASP A 56 1.17 -11.06 -8.22
N CYS A 57 0.59 -10.40 -7.25
CA CYS A 57 1.18 -9.22 -6.65
C CYS A 57 1.42 -9.48 -5.17
N TYR A 58 2.60 -9.13 -4.69
CA TYR A 58 2.97 -9.33 -3.28
C TYR A 58 3.39 -8.02 -2.67
N LEU A 59 2.72 -7.66 -1.59
CA LEU A 59 2.98 -6.43 -0.86
C LEU A 59 3.36 -6.78 0.56
N ASN A 60 4.52 -6.32 0.99
CA ASN A 60 4.96 -6.50 2.38
C ASN A 60 4.54 -5.28 3.19
N CYS A 61 4.07 -5.55 4.39
CA CYS A 61 3.65 -4.51 5.31
C CYS A 61 4.47 -4.67 6.59
N VAL A 62 5.31 -3.69 6.88
CA VAL A 62 6.18 -3.73 8.06
C VAL A 62 5.73 -2.64 9.02
N THR A 63 5.26 -3.04 10.17
CA THR A 63 4.78 -2.13 11.19
C THR A 63 5.83 -2.03 12.29
N GLN A 64 6.14 -0.81 12.69
CA GLN A 64 7.11 -0.58 13.76
C GLN A 64 6.45 -0.85 15.11
N ILE A 65 7.27 -1.35 16.01
CA ILE A 65 6.81 -1.68 17.36
C ILE A 65 6.91 -0.47 18.27
#